data_4f64eac9db7c697de2eee705c1fbf0ab
#
_entry.id   4f64eac9db7c697de2eee705c1fbf0ab
#
_cell.length_a   1.000
_cell.length_b   1.000
_cell.length_c   1.000
_cell.angle_alpha   90.00
_cell.angle_beta   90.00
_cell.angle_gamma   90.00
#
_symmetry.space_group_name_H-M   'P 1'
#
loop_
_entity.id
_entity.type
_entity.pdbx_description
1 polymer ?
#
loop_
_entity_poly.entity_id
_entity_poly.type
_entity_poly.pdbx_seq_one_letter_code
_entity_poly.pdbx_strand_id
1 'polypeptide(L)'
;MQGTVAGYSLRYWLTLITGLLECLLFAGLVFGHASLVFVLKKEEYFGWLCVDTNSTMDSKDCSGQDEQFSLVFTVASFLNNFLTLLNGYIFDHCGTRMTRLLAIALFSGGTLLVALSSPEFSHLLYPALSLLAVGGVLLLITNMQVGNLFPAHRSTIITFYNGAFDSSSAVLLIVKILYEQGISLHTSFIFLTVCSSIHVARTFLLMPKTHIPYTLPENYTYGTNCGKGNTDTVEETEIKECPPTQESPETENTSLAPEVQSFGSCVKSRFFIFHLVWLSIMQLRHYFFIGTLNSMLNRLADGDSNLVSQYTNAFAITQLCGILCAPWNGLIMDRHKKKPLAPGEADLRSSYLSLLLTALQCLLFSVCTSIAFLPLQYFTFVLQVLNRSFLYGGNAAFLSIAFPACHFGKLYGLVMAVSAGVSVLQYPLVSVVREYPFYVDIGLIFLTLLAFIHPTNVFIHCRKQARLRKEHPETRARL
;
A
#
# COMPACT_ATOMS: atom_id res chain seq x y z
N MET A 1 31.41 -3.21 23.12
CA MET A 1 31.59 -2.07 22.21
C MET A 1 30.39 -2.08 21.24
N GLN A 2 29.42 -1.21 21.47
CA GLN A 2 28.36 -0.99 20.46
C GLN A 2 28.95 -0.05 19.41
N GLY A 3 29.23 -0.59 18.21
CA GLY A 3 29.69 0.23 17.09
C GLY A 3 28.58 1.23 16.71
N THR A 4 28.89 2.51 16.68
CA THR A 4 28.01 3.57 16.19
C THR A 4 28.44 3.95 14.78
N VAL A 5 27.48 3.98 13.86
CA VAL A 5 27.68 4.45 12.48
C VAL A 5 26.76 5.66 12.27
N ALA A 6 27.32 6.79 11.85
CA ALA A 6 26.60 8.06 11.67
C ALA A 6 25.76 8.46 12.93
N GLY A 7 26.28 8.24 14.14
CA GLY A 7 25.61 8.60 15.39
C GLY A 7 24.52 7.64 15.88
N TYR A 8 24.23 6.58 15.14
CA TYR A 8 23.24 5.56 15.50
C TYR A 8 23.87 4.20 15.79
N SER A 9 23.24 3.40 16.66
CA SER A 9 23.69 2.04 16.98
C SER A 9 23.71 1.17 15.73
N LEU A 10 24.73 0.33 15.56
CA LEU A 10 24.81 -0.67 14.48
C LEU A 10 23.54 -1.55 14.40
N ARG A 11 22.95 -1.84 15.57
CA ARG A 11 21.70 -2.61 15.67
C ARG A 11 20.54 -1.91 14.98
N TYR A 12 20.42 -0.57 15.06
CA TYR A 12 19.38 0.19 14.38
C TYR A 12 19.49 0.05 12.86
N TRP A 13 20.70 0.12 12.33
CA TRP A 13 20.97 -0.07 10.91
C TRP A 13 20.67 -1.50 10.47
N LEU A 14 21.06 -2.51 11.24
CA LEU A 14 20.72 -3.89 10.94
C LEU A 14 19.20 -4.12 10.92
N THR A 15 18.48 -3.56 11.89
CA THR A 15 17.02 -3.64 11.94
C THR A 15 16.36 -2.97 10.73
N LEU A 16 16.89 -1.81 10.32
CA LEU A 16 16.41 -1.08 9.14
C LEU A 16 16.65 -1.86 7.86
N ILE A 17 17.89 -2.28 7.60
CA ILE A 17 18.27 -2.95 6.36
C ILE A 17 17.57 -4.30 6.22
N THR A 18 17.58 -5.12 7.28
CA THR A 18 16.88 -6.42 7.25
C THR A 18 15.37 -6.25 7.10
N GLY A 19 14.79 -5.17 7.64
CA GLY A 19 13.37 -4.86 7.44
C GLY A 19 13.03 -4.42 6.03
N LEU A 20 13.90 -3.63 5.40
CA LEU A 20 13.75 -3.27 3.99
C LEU A 20 13.82 -4.50 3.09
N LEU A 21 14.79 -5.40 3.34
CA LEU A 21 14.89 -6.66 2.60
C LEU A 21 13.65 -7.56 2.83
N GLU A 22 13.15 -7.64 4.06
CA GLU A 22 11.93 -8.37 4.38
C GLU A 22 10.72 -7.81 3.61
N CYS A 23 10.55 -6.50 3.59
CA CYS A 23 9.46 -5.87 2.85
C CYS A 23 9.63 -6.05 1.33
N LEU A 24 10.84 -5.92 0.82
CA LEU A 24 11.15 -6.05 -0.61
C LEU A 24 10.95 -7.48 -1.13
N LEU A 25 11.24 -8.50 -0.32
CA LEU A 25 11.21 -9.88 -0.79
C LEU A 25 9.91 -10.62 -0.46
N PHE A 26 9.11 -10.12 0.50
CA PHE A 26 8.01 -10.95 1.02
C PHE A 26 6.68 -10.20 1.22
N ALA A 27 6.68 -8.89 1.46
CA ALA A 27 5.49 -8.24 1.99
C ALA A 27 4.39 -7.97 0.94
N GLY A 28 4.75 -7.64 -0.29
CA GLY A 28 3.81 -7.21 -1.34
C GLY A 28 3.60 -8.24 -2.47
N LEU A 29 3.85 -9.51 -2.24
CA LEU A 29 3.82 -10.58 -3.27
C LEU A 29 2.52 -10.60 -4.07
N VAL A 30 1.37 -10.39 -3.43
CA VAL A 30 0.05 -10.45 -4.08
C VAL A 30 -0.07 -9.50 -5.28
N PHE A 31 0.69 -8.41 -5.30
CA PHE A 31 0.67 -7.44 -6.40
C PHE A 31 1.49 -7.86 -7.61
N GLY A 32 2.25 -8.96 -7.52
CA GLY A 32 2.85 -9.66 -8.65
C GLY A 32 1.89 -10.62 -9.37
N HIS A 33 0.58 -10.47 -9.15
CA HIS A 33 -0.49 -11.32 -9.67
C HIS A 33 -0.36 -11.63 -11.17
N ALA A 34 -0.01 -10.66 -12.02
CA ALA A 34 0.13 -10.86 -13.45
C ALA A 34 1.18 -11.92 -13.82
N SER A 35 2.33 -11.94 -13.12
CA SER A 35 3.37 -12.96 -13.30
C SER A 35 2.91 -14.33 -12.82
N LEU A 36 2.17 -14.36 -11.70
CA LEU A 36 1.63 -15.60 -11.15
C LEU A 36 0.55 -16.20 -12.09
N VAL A 37 -0.38 -15.38 -12.57
CA VAL A 37 -1.43 -15.81 -13.51
C VAL A 37 -0.85 -16.41 -14.78
N PHE A 38 0.26 -15.86 -15.29
CA PHE A 38 0.93 -16.42 -16.45
C PHE A 38 1.36 -17.90 -16.21
N VAL A 39 1.92 -18.20 -15.03
CA VAL A 39 2.30 -19.55 -14.64
C VAL A 39 1.07 -20.43 -14.42
N LEU A 40 0.08 -19.93 -13.68
CA LEU A 40 -1.13 -20.68 -13.37
C LEU A 40 -1.95 -21.06 -14.60
N LYS A 41 -1.95 -20.19 -15.64
CA LYS A 41 -2.57 -20.51 -16.92
C LYS A 41 -1.85 -21.65 -17.66
N LYS A 42 -0.50 -21.68 -17.60
CA LYS A 42 0.29 -22.77 -18.19
C LYS A 42 0.10 -24.10 -17.48
N GLU A 43 -0.17 -24.04 -16.17
CA GLU A 43 -0.52 -25.22 -15.34
C GLU A 43 -2.01 -25.57 -15.40
N GLU A 44 -2.80 -24.91 -16.27
CA GLU A 44 -4.23 -25.15 -16.49
C GLU A 44 -5.14 -24.96 -15.28
N TYR A 45 -4.75 -24.11 -14.31
CA TYR A 45 -5.66 -23.73 -13.22
C TYR A 45 -6.92 -23.08 -13.75
N PHE A 46 -8.09 -23.51 -13.24
CA PHE A 46 -9.41 -23.15 -13.77
C PHE A 46 -9.58 -23.49 -15.27
N GLY A 47 -8.78 -24.42 -15.83
CA GLY A 47 -8.78 -24.76 -17.24
C GLY A 47 -10.12 -25.34 -17.73
N TRP A 48 -10.92 -25.93 -16.83
CA TRP A 48 -12.28 -26.40 -17.18
C TRP A 48 -13.27 -25.30 -17.58
N LEU A 49 -12.93 -24.02 -17.37
CA LEU A 49 -13.73 -22.87 -17.80
C LEU A 49 -13.35 -22.38 -19.20
N CYS A 50 -12.33 -22.98 -19.82
CA CYS A 50 -12.01 -22.73 -21.23
C CYS A 50 -12.91 -23.59 -22.12
N VAL A 51 -13.64 -22.94 -23.03
CA VAL A 51 -14.60 -23.59 -23.95
C VAL A 51 -14.04 -23.57 -25.37
N ASP A 52 -14.11 -24.70 -26.07
CA ASP A 52 -13.72 -24.78 -27.47
C ASP A 52 -14.73 -24.00 -28.34
N THR A 53 -14.25 -23.02 -29.07
CA THR A 53 -15.08 -22.24 -29.99
C THR A 53 -15.19 -23.00 -31.29
N ASN A 54 -16.44 -23.27 -31.75
CA ASN A 54 -16.77 -24.05 -33.00
C ASN A 54 -16.32 -23.35 -34.28
N SER A 55 -15.33 -22.50 -34.28
CA SER A 55 -14.75 -21.88 -35.48
C SER A 55 -13.46 -22.59 -35.87
N THR A 56 -13.25 -22.76 -37.14
CA THR A 56 -12.23 -23.53 -37.87
C THR A 56 -10.75 -23.21 -37.59
N MET A 57 -10.43 -22.62 -36.48
CA MET A 57 -9.08 -22.47 -35.92
C MET A 57 -9.13 -22.82 -34.44
N ASP A 58 -8.11 -23.52 -33.92
CA ASP A 58 -7.87 -23.98 -32.55
C ASP A 58 -7.92 -22.86 -31.47
N SER A 59 -8.96 -22.02 -31.43
CA SER A 59 -9.10 -20.95 -30.44
C SER A 59 -10.02 -21.37 -29.30
N LYS A 60 -9.46 -21.59 -28.10
CA LYS A 60 -10.20 -21.76 -26.86
C LYS A 60 -10.59 -20.39 -26.30
N ASP A 61 -11.87 -20.21 -25.96
CA ASP A 61 -12.31 -19.07 -25.15
C ASP A 61 -12.07 -19.37 -23.67
N CYS A 62 -11.04 -18.75 -23.08
CA CYS A 62 -10.67 -18.88 -21.67
C CYS A 62 -11.12 -17.68 -20.83
N SER A 63 -12.14 -16.98 -21.28
CA SER A 63 -12.67 -15.80 -20.61
C SER A 63 -13.18 -16.08 -19.18
N GLY A 64 -13.81 -17.25 -18.95
CA GLY A 64 -14.22 -17.68 -17.61
C GLY A 64 -13.04 -17.91 -16.67
N GLN A 65 -11.91 -18.43 -17.19
CA GLN A 65 -10.67 -18.58 -16.44
C GLN A 65 -10.11 -17.20 -15.99
N ASP A 66 -10.12 -16.22 -16.88
CA ASP A 66 -9.66 -14.85 -16.59
C ASP A 66 -10.52 -14.17 -15.52
N GLU A 67 -11.82 -14.40 -15.53
CA GLU A 67 -12.73 -13.92 -14.50
C GLU A 67 -12.37 -14.50 -13.12
N GLN A 68 -12.08 -15.80 -13.05
CA GLN A 68 -11.70 -16.43 -11.80
C GLN A 68 -10.38 -15.88 -11.25
N PHE A 69 -9.36 -15.70 -12.07
CA PHE A 69 -8.11 -15.06 -11.63
C PHE A 69 -8.33 -13.61 -11.16
N SER A 70 -9.16 -12.86 -11.87
CA SER A 70 -9.51 -11.50 -11.46
C SER A 70 -10.29 -11.50 -10.13
N LEU A 71 -11.18 -12.46 -9.90
CA LEU A 71 -11.90 -12.61 -8.64
C LEU A 71 -10.96 -12.96 -7.49
N VAL A 72 -10.02 -13.89 -7.70
CA VAL A 72 -8.98 -14.23 -6.71
C VAL A 72 -8.20 -12.98 -6.29
N PHE A 73 -7.77 -12.17 -7.25
CA PHE A 73 -7.07 -10.92 -6.97
C PHE A 73 -7.97 -9.90 -6.27
N THR A 74 -9.22 -9.80 -6.68
CA THR A 74 -10.20 -8.88 -6.06
C THR A 74 -10.40 -9.20 -4.58
N VAL A 75 -10.59 -10.47 -4.23
CA VAL A 75 -10.76 -10.91 -2.85
C VAL A 75 -9.49 -10.63 -2.04
N ALA A 76 -8.32 -11.00 -2.55
CA ALA A 76 -7.05 -10.78 -1.87
C ALA A 76 -6.74 -9.28 -1.66
N SER A 77 -6.93 -8.45 -2.67
CA SER A 77 -6.70 -7.00 -2.59
C SER A 77 -7.72 -6.29 -1.71
N PHE A 78 -8.98 -6.75 -1.70
CA PHE A 78 -10.00 -6.27 -0.77
C PHE A 78 -9.59 -6.53 0.68
N LEU A 79 -9.27 -7.78 1.01
CA LEU A 79 -8.87 -8.17 2.37
C LEU A 79 -7.58 -7.47 2.81
N ASN A 80 -6.62 -7.27 1.90
CA ASN A 80 -5.40 -6.53 2.16
C ASN A 80 -5.67 -5.14 2.75
N ASN A 81 -6.62 -4.40 2.18
CA ASN A 81 -6.90 -3.03 2.60
C ASN A 81 -7.99 -2.93 3.66
N PHE A 82 -9.04 -3.75 3.54
CA PHE A 82 -10.15 -3.75 4.49
C PHE A 82 -9.68 -4.13 5.90
N LEU A 83 -8.83 -5.15 6.00
CA LEU A 83 -8.29 -5.60 7.28
C LEU A 83 -7.16 -4.71 7.82
N THR A 84 -6.72 -3.68 7.10
CA THR A 84 -5.69 -2.75 7.59
C THR A 84 -6.11 -2.08 8.90
N LEU A 85 -7.38 -1.75 9.07
CA LEU A 85 -7.91 -1.20 10.32
C LEU A 85 -7.78 -2.20 11.48
N LEU A 86 -8.18 -3.46 11.25
CA LEU A 86 -8.06 -4.53 12.24
C LEU A 86 -6.60 -4.87 12.53
N ASN A 87 -5.76 -4.88 11.51
CA ASN A 87 -4.33 -5.13 11.63
C ASN A 87 -3.63 -4.07 12.49
N GLY A 88 -4.00 -2.79 12.32
CA GLY A 88 -3.54 -1.71 13.17
C GLY A 88 -3.98 -1.90 14.63
N TYR A 89 -5.25 -2.25 14.85
CA TYR A 89 -5.76 -2.54 16.19
C TYR A 89 -5.01 -3.70 16.86
N ILE A 90 -4.79 -4.80 16.14
CA ILE A 90 -4.03 -5.96 16.66
C ILE A 90 -2.60 -5.52 17.00
N PHE A 91 -1.97 -4.73 16.14
CA PHE A 91 -0.63 -4.22 16.39
C PHE A 91 -0.58 -3.36 17.66
N ASP A 92 -1.51 -2.42 17.83
CA ASP A 92 -1.54 -1.52 18.97
C ASP A 92 -1.77 -2.25 20.31
N HIS A 93 -2.61 -3.31 20.31
CA HIS A 93 -2.96 -4.03 21.56
C HIS A 93 -2.05 -5.21 21.88
N CYS A 94 -1.60 -5.95 20.85
CA CYS A 94 -0.79 -7.16 21.03
C CYS A 94 0.72 -6.91 20.97
N GLY A 95 1.13 -5.73 20.55
CA GLY A 95 2.54 -5.35 20.38
C GLY A 95 3.21 -6.01 19.18
N THR A 96 4.47 -5.66 18.96
CA THR A 96 5.21 -6.03 17.75
C THR A 96 5.40 -7.53 17.57
N ARG A 97 5.83 -8.21 18.64
CA ARG A 97 6.21 -9.65 18.55
C ARG A 97 5.02 -10.52 18.19
N MET A 98 3.88 -10.36 18.86
CA MET A 98 2.68 -11.16 18.62
C MET A 98 2.10 -10.89 17.23
N THR A 99 2.05 -9.61 16.83
CA THR A 99 1.59 -9.22 15.49
C THR A 99 2.47 -9.82 14.39
N ARG A 100 3.79 -9.86 14.59
CA ARG A 100 4.71 -10.47 13.64
C ARG A 100 4.57 -11.99 13.57
N LEU A 101 4.36 -12.68 14.69
CA LEU A 101 4.10 -14.12 14.68
C LEU A 101 2.80 -14.45 13.91
N LEU A 102 1.76 -13.64 14.09
CA LEU A 102 0.53 -13.76 13.30
C LEU A 102 0.82 -13.52 11.82
N ALA A 103 1.57 -12.47 11.46
CA ALA A 103 1.96 -12.17 10.10
C ALA A 103 2.70 -13.33 9.44
N ILE A 104 3.66 -13.92 10.16
CA ILE A 104 4.45 -15.07 9.70
C ILE A 104 3.57 -16.30 9.50
N ALA A 105 2.66 -16.58 10.42
CA ALA A 105 1.72 -17.71 10.30
C ALA A 105 0.80 -17.54 9.07
N LEU A 106 0.27 -16.34 8.83
CA LEU A 106 -0.57 -16.04 7.66
C LEU A 106 0.25 -16.15 6.36
N PHE A 107 1.44 -15.57 6.33
CA PHE A 107 2.34 -15.64 5.17
C PHE A 107 2.73 -17.09 4.85
N SER A 108 3.18 -17.85 5.84
CA SER A 108 3.57 -19.26 5.66
C SER A 108 2.38 -20.12 5.24
N GLY A 109 1.21 -19.89 5.85
CA GLY A 109 -0.03 -20.59 5.46
C GLY A 109 -0.42 -20.27 4.01
N GLY A 110 -0.31 -19.00 3.60
CA GLY A 110 -0.62 -18.59 2.23
C GLY A 110 0.33 -19.20 1.20
N THR A 111 1.66 -19.15 1.45
CA THR A 111 2.66 -19.77 0.55
C THR A 111 2.50 -21.28 0.49
N LEU A 112 2.22 -21.93 1.62
CA LEU A 112 2.00 -23.36 1.67
C LEU A 112 0.73 -23.78 0.90
N LEU A 113 -0.36 -23.01 1.02
CA LEU A 113 -1.59 -23.28 0.27
C LEU A 113 -1.37 -23.15 -1.25
N VAL A 114 -0.59 -22.16 -1.72
CA VAL A 114 -0.22 -22.11 -3.15
C VAL A 114 0.62 -23.32 -3.54
N ALA A 115 1.59 -23.71 -2.70
CA ALA A 115 2.41 -24.88 -2.97
C ALA A 115 1.58 -26.18 -3.06
N LEU A 116 0.56 -26.33 -2.23
CA LEU A 116 -0.32 -27.51 -2.20
C LEU A 116 -1.48 -27.44 -3.20
N SER A 117 -1.67 -26.30 -3.86
CA SER A 117 -2.72 -26.16 -4.86
C SER A 117 -2.38 -26.92 -6.13
N SER A 118 -3.41 -27.35 -6.85
CA SER A 118 -3.33 -28.02 -8.13
C SER A 118 -4.46 -27.54 -9.06
N PRO A 119 -4.40 -27.81 -10.35
CA PRO A 119 -5.51 -27.48 -11.26
C PRO A 119 -6.87 -27.99 -10.76
N GLU A 120 -6.92 -29.19 -10.16
CA GLU A 120 -8.16 -29.76 -9.60
C GLU A 120 -8.67 -28.97 -8.38
N PHE A 121 -7.75 -28.41 -7.57
CA PHE A 121 -8.04 -27.63 -6.37
C PHE A 121 -7.70 -26.15 -6.54
N SER A 122 -7.97 -25.58 -7.73
CA SER A 122 -7.70 -24.17 -8.05
C SER A 122 -8.35 -23.18 -7.07
N HIS A 123 -9.45 -23.56 -6.43
CA HIS A 123 -10.13 -22.72 -5.44
C HIS A 123 -9.29 -22.44 -4.18
N LEU A 124 -8.24 -23.23 -3.90
CA LEU A 124 -7.29 -22.94 -2.82
C LEU A 124 -6.55 -21.61 -3.02
N LEU A 125 -6.49 -21.09 -4.24
CA LEU A 125 -5.89 -19.78 -4.53
C LEU A 125 -6.61 -18.62 -3.82
N TYR A 126 -7.90 -18.71 -3.55
CA TYR A 126 -8.66 -17.66 -2.83
C TYR A 126 -8.13 -17.45 -1.40
N PRO A 127 -8.15 -18.46 -0.51
CA PRO A 127 -7.57 -18.29 0.82
C PRO A 127 -6.06 -18.09 0.76
N ALA A 128 -5.34 -18.72 -0.16
CA ALA A 128 -3.89 -18.63 -0.27
C ALA A 128 -3.43 -17.19 -0.50
N LEU A 129 -3.92 -16.52 -1.54
CA LEU A 129 -3.54 -15.14 -1.85
C LEU A 129 -4.10 -14.14 -0.84
N SER A 130 -5.26 -14.44 -0.23
CA SER A 130 -5.80 -13.63 0.86
C SER A 130 -4.91 -13.65 2.10
N LEU A 131 -4.42 -14.81 2.51
CA LEU A 131 -3.50 -14.96 3.64
C LEU A 131 -2.15 -14.29 3.35
N LEU A 132 -1.63 -14.44 2.12
CA LEU A 132 -0.41 -13.75 1.68
C LEU A 132 -0.56 -12.23 1.74
N ALA A 133 -1.68 -11.69 1.29
CA ALA A 133 -1.96 -10.27 1.29
C ALA A 133 -2.01 -9.72 2.73
N VAL A 134 -2.78 -10.33 3.61
CA VAL A 134 -2.96 -9.88 5.01
C VAL A 134 -1.67 -10.05 5.80
N GLY A 135 -0.98 -11.17 5.65
CA GLY A 135 0.32 -11.43 6.29
C GLY A 135 1.38 -10.41 5.86
N GLY A 136 1.40 -10.08 4.57
CA GLY A 136 2.32 -9.09 4.00
C GLY A 136 2.11 -7.68 4.55
N VAL A 137 0.87 -7.22 4.66
CA VAL A 137 0.56 -5.91 5.28
C VAL A 137 0.94 -5.87 6.76
N LEU A 138 0.72 -6.95 7.50
CA LEU A 138 1.15 -7.03 8.90
C LEU A 138 2.68 -6.95 9.03
N LEU A 139 3.44 -7.60 8.12
CA LEU A 139 4.90 -7.44 8.06
C LEU A 139 5.28 -5.98 7.78
N LEU A 140 4.61 -5.31 6.85
CA LEU A 140 4.85 -3.90 6.54
C LEU A 140 4.58 -3.01 7.77
N ILE A 141 3.40 -3.10 8.39
CA ILE A 141 2.99 -2.27 9.53
C ILE A 141 4.01 -2.40 10.67
N THR A 142 4.41 -3.63 10.99
CA THR A 142 5.39 -3.87 12.06
C THR A 142 6.80 -3.38 11.71
N ASN A 143 7.15 -3.25 10.44
CA ASN A 143 8.42 -2.68 9.99
C ASN A 143 8.40 -1.14 9.96
N MET A 144 7.28 -0.51 9.66
CA MET A 144 7.18 0.95 9.58
C MET A 144 7.58 1.65 10.88
N GLN A 145 7.33 1.04 12.05
CA GLN A 145 7.76 1.59 13.35
C GLN A 145 9.28 1.73 13.49
N VAL A 146 10.08 1.00 12.69
CA VAL A 146 11.55 1.14 12.70
C VAL A 146 11.97 2.57 12.35
N GLY A 147 11.15 3.32 11.63
CA GLY A 147 11.35 4.75 11.38
C GLY A 147 11.49 5.56 12.68
N ASN A 148 10.89 5.13 13.79
CA ASN A 148 10.98 5.80 15.08
C ASN A 148 12.41 5.74 15.68
N LEU A 149 13.25 4.77 15.27
CA LEU A 149 14.66 4.71 15.67
C LEU A 149 15.51 5.83 15.06
N PHE A 150 14.99 6.50 14.02
CA PHE A 150 15.68 7.54 13.28
C PHE A 150 14.82 8.81 13.20
N PRO A 151 14.65 9.59 14.28
CA PRO A 151 13.71 10.71 14.35
C PRO A 151 13.89 11.74 13.23
N ALA A 152 15.14 12.03 12.83
CA ALA A 152 15.47 12.99 11.78
C ALA A 152 15.02 12.51 10.36
N HIS A 153 14.89 11.21 10.15
CA HIS A 153 14.60 10.59 8.83
C HIS A 153 13.37 9.69 8.85
N ARG A 154 12.52 9.84 9.87
CA ARG A 154 11.36 8.96 10.10
C ARG A 154 10.47 8.83 8.87
N SER A 155 10.04 9.94 8.30
CA SER A 155 9.15 9.94 7.12
C SER A 155 9.79 9.26 5.92
N THR A 156 11.05 9.54 5.66
CA THR A 156 11.82 8.92 4.57
C THR A 156 11.90 7.39 4.74
N ILE A 157 12.14 6.90 5.96
CA ILE A 157 12.23 5.46 6.23
C ILE A 157 10.87 4.79 6.05
N ILE A 158 9.78 5.42 6.50
CA ILE A 158 8.42 4.91 6.30
C ILE A 158 8.09 4.82 4.80
N THR A 159 8.44 5.84 4.01
CA THR A 159 8.23 5.81 2.55
C THR A 159 9.09 4.76 1.87
N PHE A 160 10.32 4.52 2.31
CA PHE A 160 11.15 3.41 1.81
C PHE A 160 10.53 2.04 2.08
N TYR A 161 9.97 1.80 3.25
CA TYR A 161 9.27 0.55 3.55
C TYR A 161 8.05 0.34 2.64
N ASN A 162 7.28 1.39 2.38
CA ASN A 162 6.15 1.32 1.44
C ASN A 162 6.63 1.07 0.01
N GLY A 163 7.71 1.74 -0.43
CA GLY A 163 8.31 1.48 -1.74
C GLY A 163 8.85 0.05 -1.88
N ALA A 164 9.48 -0.48 -0.83
CA ALA A 164 9.95 -1.86 -0.79
C ALA A 164 8.78 -2.87 -0.87
N PHE A 165 7.67 -2.59 -0.18
CA PHE A 165 6.44 -3.35 -0.26
C PHE A 165 5.88 -3.39 -1.68
N ASP A 166 5.79 -2.26 -2.36
CA ASP A 166 5.31 -2.19 -3.74
C ASP A 166 6.24 -2.95 -4.70
N SER A 167 7.56 -2.84 -4.50
CA SER A 167 8.57 -3.52 -5.32
C SER A 167 8.62 -5.04 -5.11
N SER A 168 8.12 -5.54 -3.99
CA SER A 168 8.04 -6.97 -3.67
C SER A 168 7.23 -7.79 -4.69
N SER A 169 6.33 -7.14 -5.41
CA SER A 169 5.57 -7.76 -6.51
C SER A 169 6.45 -8.41 -7.58
N ALA A 170 7.69 -7.93 -7.76
CA ALA A 170 8.64 -8.48 -8.71
C ALA A 170 9.23 -9.85 -8.31
N VAL A 171 9.06 -10.29 -7.06
CA VAL A 171 9.48 -11.63 -6.63
C VAL A 171 8.72 -12.72 -7.39
N LEU A 172 7.46 -12.50 -7.72
CA LEU A 172 6.70 -13.44 -8.56
C LEU A 172 7.17 -13.47 -10.02
N LEU A 173 7.89 -12.45 -10.49
CA LEU A 173 8.63 -12.53 -11.74
C LEU A 173 9.78 -13.55 -11.62
N ILE A 174 10.50 -13.57 -10.50
CA ILE A 174 11.55 -14.55 -10.26
C ILE A 174 10.95 -15.95 -10.28
N VAL A 175 9.82 -16.17 -9.62
CA VAL A 175 9.09 -17.45 -9.64
C VAL A 175 8.72 -17.84 -11.08
N LYS A 176 8.20 -16.88 -11.89
CA LYS A 176 7.89 -17.12 -13.30
C LYS A 176 9.12 -17.53 -14.11
N ILE A 177 10.24 -16.81 -13.96
CA ILE A 177 11.48 -17.12 -14.68
C ILE A 177 12.01 -18.51 -14.28
N LEU A 178 11.97 -18.85 -12.99
CA LEU A 178 12.37 -20.17 -12.50
C LEU A 178 11.46 -21.27 -13.08
N TYR A 179 10.16 -21.00 -13.21
CA TYR A 179 9.21 -21.90 -13.83
C TYR A 179 9.53 -22.13 -15.32
N GLU A 180 9.84 -21.06 -16.07
CA GLU A 180 10.26 -21.17 -17.48
C GLU A 180 11.59 -21.95 -17.65
N GLN A 181 12.41 -22.03 -16.59
CA GLN A 181 13.63 -22.84 -16.53
C GLN A 181 13.38 -24.28 -16.04
N GLY A 182 12.14 -24.68 -15.78
CA GLY A 182 11.77 -26.03 -15.37
C GLY A 182 11.65 -26.26 -13.87
N ILE A 183 11.74 -25.22 -13.02
CA ILE A 183 11.49 -25.33 -11.58
C ILE A 183 9.98 -25.19 -11.35
N SER A 184 9.36 -26.20 -10.73
CA SER A 184 7.91 -26.21 -10.52
C SER A 184 7.43 -25.06 -9.61
N LEU A 185 6.19 -24.64 -9.79
CA LEU A 185 5.50 -23.67 -8.93
C LEU A 185 5.50 -24.14 -7.47
N HIS A 186 5.21 -25.42 -7.25
CA HIS A 186 5.26 -26.08 -5.94
C HIS A 186 6.62 -25.89 -5.24
N THR A 187 7.74 -26.17 -5.90
CA THR A 187 9.08 -26.02 -5.35
C THR A 187 9.38 -24.57 -4.96
N SER A 188 9.02 -23.63 -5.82
CA SER A 188 9.23 -22.20 -5.56
C SER A 188 8.45 -21.71 -4.34
N PHE A 189 7.21 -22.12 -4.16
CA PHE A 189 6.39 -21.73 -3.02
C PHE A 189 6.74 -22.48 -1.73
N ILE A 190 7.21 -23.72 -1.80
CA ILE A 190 7.83 -24.40 -0.64
C ILE A 190 9.08 -23.64 -0.18
N PHE A 191 9.93 -23.21 -1.10
CA PHE A 191 11.10 -22.40 -0.76
C PHE A 191 10.69 -21.10 -0.03
N LEU A 192 9.68 -20.36 -0.52
CA LEU A 192 9.15 -19.17 0.15
C LEU A 192 8.61 -19.50 1.56
N THR A 193 7.96 -20.65 1.72
CA THR A 193 7.48 -21.10 3.04
C THR A 193 8.65 -21.33 4.00
N VAL A 194 9.73 -21.98 3.56
CA VAL A 194 10.94 -22.20 4.38
C VAL A 194 11.62 -20.89 4.74
N CYS A 195 11.61 -19.89 3.84
CA CYS A 195 12.13 -18.54 4.12
C CYS A 195 11.41 -17.83 5.28
N SER A 196 10.22 -18.28 5.68
CA SER A 196 9.53 -17.76 6.87
C SER A 196 10.33 -17.96 8.17
N SER A 197 11.26 -18.92 8.21
CA SER A 197 12.19 -19.09 9.34
C SER A 197 13.07 -17.86 9.55
N ILE A 198 13.41 -17.13 8.48
CA ILE A 198 14.18 -15.88 8.54
C ILE A 198 13.36 -14.82 9.25
N HIS A 199 12.04 -14.74 8.99
CA HIS A 199 11.14 -13.79 9.66
C HIS A 199 11.04 -14.10 11.15
N VAL A 200 10.97 -15.38 11.53
CA VAL A 200 10.98 -15.82 12.94
C VAL A 200 12.28 -15.39 13.61
N ALA A 201 13.44 -15.74 13.01
CA ALA A 201 14.75 -15.36 13.54
C ALA A 201 14.86 -13.84 13.73
N ARG A 202 14.48 -13.04 12.72
CA ARG A 202 14.49 -11.57 12.80
C ARG A 202 13.56 -11.04 13.89
N THR A 203 12.38 -11.63 14.06
CA THR A 203 11.40 -11.22 15.08
C THR A 203 11.97 -11.35 16.48
N PHE A 204 12.68 -12.43 16.78
CA PHE A 204 13.25 -12.63 18.12
C PHE A 204 14.59 -11.91 18.33
N LEU A 205 15.41 -11.77 17.30
CA LEU A 205 16.76 -11.20 17.43
C LEU A 205 16.78 -9.68 17.30
N LEU A 206 16.00 -9.11 16.37
CA LEU A 206 16.12 -7.70 15.95
C LEU A 206 14.86 -6.85 16.20
N MET A 207 13.74 -7.44 16.64
CA MET A 207 12.51 -6.66 16.87
C MET A 207 12.19 -6.58 18.37
N PRO A 208 11.54 -5.48 18.83
CA PRO A 208 11.11 -5.35 20.22
C PRO A 208 9.94 -6.29 20.54
N LYS A 209 9.65 -6.51 21.81
CA LYS A 209 8.45 -7.21 22.26
C LYS A 209 7.21 -6.34 22.05
N THR A 210 7.31 -5.11 22.53
CA THR A 210 6.28 -4.06 22.45
C THR A 210 6.55 -3.14 21.24
N HIS A 211 6.09 -1.91 21.28
CA HIS A 211 6.31 -0.92 20.23
C HIS A 211 7.64 -0.19 20.39
N ILE A 212 8.15 0.37 19.28
CA ILE A 212 9.22 1.37 19.32
C ILE A 212 8.55 2.73 19.54
N PRO A 213 8.78 3.40 20.68
CA PRO A 213 8.14 4.68 21.00
C PRO A 213 8.55 5.78 20.01
N TYR A 214 7.65 6.75 19.76
CA TYR A 214 7.93 7.85 18.81
C TYR A 214 8.94 8.85 19.38
N THR A 215 8.85 9.16 20.68
CA THR A 215 9.90 9.87 21.42
C THR A 215 10.82 8.82 22.00
N LEU A 216 11.97 8.64 21.36
CA LEU A 216 12.93 7.61 21.75
C LEU A 216 13.60 8.00 23.08
N PRO A 217 13.50 7.20 24.16
CA PRO A 217 14.24 7.46 25.42
C PRO A 217 15.75 7.42 25.16
N GLU A 218 16.49 8.21 25.97
CA GLU A 218 17.95 8.13 25.98
C GLU A 218 18.39 6.69 26.34
N ASN A 219 19.25 6.10 25.52
CA ASN A 219 19.73 4.71 25.66
C ASN A 219 18.69 3.60 25.40
N TYR A 220 17.68 3.88 24.57
CA TYR A 220 16.71 2.85 24.19
C TYR A 220 17.39 1.61 23.59
N THR A 221 17.13 0.44 24.16
CA THR A 221 17.63 -0.86 23.71
C THR A 221 16.48 -1.87 23.59
N TYR A 222 16.54 -2.77 22.63
CA TYR A 222 15.51 -3.77 22.37
C TYR A 222 16.13 -5.08 21.83
N GLY A 223 15.32 -6.14 21.80
CA GLY A 223 15.70 -7.48 21.31
C GLY A 223 16.44 -8.30 22.35
N THR A 224 17.02 -9.45 21.97
CA THR A 224 17.77 -10.31 22.91
C THR A 224 19.15 -9.73 23.19
N ASN A 225 19.37 -9.27 24.41
CA ASN A 225 20.71 -9.01 24.92
C ASN A 225 21.30 -10.31 25.46
N CYS A 226 22.28 -10.87 24.79
CA CYS A 226 23.16 -11.85 25.40
C CYS A 226 24.06 -11.17 26.44
N GLY A 227 23.63 -11.12 27.68
CA GLY A 227 24.42 -10.63 28.79
C GLY A 227 23.79 -9.42 29.48
N LYS A 228 23.16 -9.69 30.62
CA LYS A 228 22.51 -8.86 31.66
C LYS A 228 21.03 -8.61 31.37
N GLY A 229 20.24 -9.23 32.27
CA GLY A 229 18.83 -8.94 32.38
C GLY A 229 18.61 -7.46 32.63
N ASN A 230 17.87 -6.87 31.75
CA ASN A 230 17.20 -5.61 32.01
C ASN A 230 15.78 -5.76 31.49
N THR A 231 14.90 -5.79 32.42
CA THR A 231 13.49 -5.52 32.35
C THR A 231 13.20 -4.47 31.29
N ASP A 232 12.25 -4.79 30.40
CA ASP A 232 11.54 -3.81 29.57
C ASP A 232 10.71 -2.93 30.53
N THR A 233 11.37 -2.05 31.28
CA THR A 233 10.73 -0.96 32.02
C THR A 233 10.51 0.17 31.00
N VAL A 234 9.56 -0.03 30.12
CA VAL A 234 8.81 1.09 29.61
C VAL A 234 7.57 1.14 30.52
N GLU A 235 7.57 2.07 31.47
CA GLU A 235 6.33 2.59 32.01
C GLU A 235 5.40 2.81 30.81
N GLU A 236 4.18 2.31 30.90
CA GLU A 236 3.09 2.63 29.98
C GLU A 236 3.01 4.15 29.88
N THR A 237 3.77 4.71 28.96
CA THR A 237 3.52 6.09 28.55
C THR A 237 2.23 5.99 27.76
N GLU A 238 1.16 6.26 28.45
CA GLU A 238 -0.20 6.36 27.93
C GLU A 238 -0.13 6.93 26.52
N ILE A 239 -0.60 6.11 25.54
CA ILE A 239 -1.05 6.65 24.27
C ILE A 239 -1.95 7.80 24.69
N LYS A 240 -1.60 9.04 24.35
CA LYS A 240 -2.46 10.19 24.62
C LYS A 240 -3.77 9.92 23.89
N GLU A 241 -4.68 9.24 24.59
CA GLU A 241 -6.07 9.18 24.19
C GLU A 241 -6.52 10.63 24.07
N CYS A 242 -7.24 10.94 23.00
CA CYS A 242 -7.95 12.20 22.94
C CYS A 242 -8.76 12.31 24.24
N PRO A 243 -8.67 13.43 24.97
CA PRO A 243 -9.47 13.58 26.19
C PRO A 243 -10.91 13.23 25.84
N PRO A 244 -11.58 12.41 26.67
CA PRO A 244 -12.97 12.04 26.44
C PRO A 244 -13.79 13.33 26.33
N THR A 245 -14.62 13.41 25.30
CA THR A 245 -15.58 14.49 25.13
C THR A 245 -16.55 14.41 26.32
N GLN A 246 -16.28 15.16 27.38
CA GLN A 246 -17.26 15.38 28.44
C GLN A 246 -18.35 16.27 27.85
N GLU A 247 -19.48 15.67 27.53
CA GLU A 247 -20.74 16.39 27.54
C GLU A 247 -21.03 16.82 28.97
N SER A 248 -20.68 18.04 29.30
CA SER A 248 -21.08 18.68 30.55
C SER A 248 -21.77 19.98 30.23
N PRO A 249 -22.88 20.32 30.93
CA PRO A 249 -23.65 21.50 30.66
C PRO A 249 -22.89 22.77 31.08
N GLU A 250 -23.15 23.80 30.32
CA GLU A 250 -22.70 25.18 30.47
C GLU A 250 -22.26 25.61 31.87
N THR A 251 -20.96 25.88 32.03
CA THR A 251 -20.50 26.87 32.99
C THR A 251 -19.34 27.64 32.36
N GLU A 252 -19.56 28.94 32.17
CA GLU A 252 -18.57 29.93 31.75
C GLU A 252 -17.35 29.88 32.68
N ASN A 253 -16.14 29.72 32.13
CA ASN A 253 -14.99 30.60 32.29
C ASN A 253 -13.68 29.99 31.85
N THR A 254 -13.04 30.66 30.88
CA THR A 254 -11.60 30.92 30.76
C THR A 254 -10.64 29.72 30.83
N SER A 255 -10.33 29.11 29.66
CA SER A 255 -8.95 28.86 29.21
C SER A 255 -8.96 28.40 27.75
N LEU A 256 -8.30 29.19 26.89
CA LEU A 256 -8.13 28.96 25.46
C LEU A 256 -7.19 27.76 25.21
N ALA A 257 -7.66 26.54 25.43
CA ALA A 257 -7.07 25.35 24.81
C ALA A 257 -7.74 25.15 23.45
N PRO A 258 -7.02 24.94 22.34
CA PRO A 258 -7.63 24.67 21.04
C PRO A 258 -8.47 23.40 21.16
N GLU A 259 -9.77 23.52 20.93
CA GLU A 259 -10.74 22.43 20.98
C GLU A 259 -10.34 21.36 19.95
N VAL A 260 -9.91 20.19 20.44
CA VAL A 260 -9.49 19.07 19.59
C VAL A 260 -10.73 18.56 18.87
N GLN A 261 -10.74 18.64 17.54
CA GLN A 261 -11.85 18.16 16.70
C GLN A 261 -12.18 16.70 17.03
N SER A 262 -13.46 16.38 17.25
CA SER A 262 -13.91 15.01 17.49
C SER A 262 -13.72 14.14 16.24
N PHE A 263 -13.54 12.83 16.42
CA PHE A 263 -13.42 11.88 15.31
C PHE A 263 -14.58 11.98 14.32
N GLY A 264 -15.83 12.09 14.82
CA GLY A 264 -17.01 12.25 13.98
C GLY A 264 -17.00 13.54 13.13
N SER A 265 -16.46 14.63 13.68
CA SER A 265 -16.29 15.91 12.96
C SER A 265 -15.25 15.75 11.85
N CYS A 266 -14.15 15.05 12.12
CA CYS A 266 -13.11 14.78 11.12
C CYS A 266 -13.67 13.97 9.94
N VAL A 267 -14.44 12.92 10.20
CA VAL A 267 -15.04 12.06 9.16
C VAL A 267 -16.05 12.81 8.31
N LYS A 268 -16.84 13.73 8.90
CA LYS A 268 -17.81 14.55 8.18
C LYS A 268 -17.18 15.72 7.44
N SER A 269 -15.88 15.99 7.63
CA SER A 269 -15.21 17.11 7.00
C SER A 269 -15.11 16.94 5.47
N ARG A 270 -15.16 18.04 4.73
CA ARG A 270 -14.99 18.03 3.27
C ARG A 270 -13.62 17.49 2.87
N PHE A 271 -12.58 17.73 3.67
CA PHE A 271 -11.23 17.21 3.42
C PHE A 271 -11.22 15.70 3.46
N PHE A 272 -11.86 15.09 4.45
CA PHE A 272 -11.92 13.63 4.57
C PHE A 272 -12.74 13.00 3.44
N ILE A 273 -13.92 13.51 3.15
CA ILE A 273 -14.82 12.97 2.12
C ILE A 273 -14.16 13.05 0.73
N PHE A 274 -13.58 14.19 0.36
CA PHE A 274 -12.91 14.32 -0.95
C PHE A 274 -11.64 13.49 -1.04
N HIS A 275 -10.92 13.34 0.07
CA HIS A 275 -9.75 12.47 0.13
C HIS A 275 -10.13 10.99 -0.03
N LEU A 276 -11.21 10.57 0.62
CA LEU A 276 -11.75 9.22 0.49
C LEU A 276 -12.15 8.91 -0.96
N VAL A 277 -12.86 9.83 -1.63
CA VAL A 277 -13.24 9.69 -3.05
C VAL A 277 -12.00 9.63 -3.94
N TRP A 278 -11.03 10.52 -3.70
CA TRP A 278 -9.76 10.56 -4.43
C TRP A 278 -8.99 9.23 -4.33
N LEU A 279 -8.83 8.69 -3.13
CA LEU A 279 -8.16 7.42 -2.92
C LEU A 279 -8.93 6.26 -3.56
N SER A 280 -10.25 6.20 -3.36
CA SER A 280 -11.11 5.12 -3.84
C SER A 280 -11.07 5.00 -5.37
N ILE A 281 -11.13 6.11 -6.09
CA ILE A 281 -11.06 6.14 -7.56
C ILE A 281 -9.72 5.61 -8.04
N MET A 282 -8.62 6.11 -7.48
CA MET A 282 -7.29 5.70 -7.93
C MET A 282 -6.98 4.26 -7.56
N GLN A 283 -7.40 3.82 -6.39
CA GLN A 283 -7.21 2.44 -5.94
C GLN A 283 -8.00 1.46 -6.82
N LEU A 284 -9.26 1.77 -7.13
CA LEU A 284 -10.06 0.99 -8.09
C LEU A 284 -9.34 0.88 -9.44
N ARG A 285 -8.83 2.01 -9.96
CA ARG A 285 -8.11 2.04 -11.24
C ARG A 285 -6.85 1.18 -11.25
N HIS A 286 -6.07 1.24 -10.18
CA HIS A 286 -4.87 0.43 -10.03
C HIS A 286 -5.16 -1.06 -9.94
N TYR A 287 -6.13 -1.44 -9.11
CA TYR A 287 -6.45 -2.85 -8.90
C TYR A 287 -7.10 -3.47 -10.13
N PHE A 288 -8.00 -2.75 -10.79
CA PHE A 288 -8.57 -3.17 -12.07
C PHE A 288 -7.47 -3.42 -13.11
N PHE A 289 -6.49 -2.52 -13.24
CA PHE A 289 -5.38 -2.70 -14.17
C PHE A 289 -4.52 -3.94 -13.83
N ILE A 290 -4.13 -4.12 -12.57
CA ILE A 290 -3.32 -5.27 -12.15
C ILE A 290 -4.11 -6.58 -12.35
N GLY A 291 -5.39 -6.59 -11.98
CA GLY A 291 -6.25 -7.76 -12.09
C GLY A 291 -6.52 -8.20 -13.53
N THR A 292 -6.54 -7.24 -14.48
CA THR A 292 -6.83 -7.50 -15.89
C THR A 292 -5.60 -7.46 -16.80
N LEU A 293 -4.41 -7.21 -16.26
CA LEU A 293 -3.20 -6.98 -17.06
C LEU A 293 -2.89 -8.14 -17.99
N ASN A 294 -2.95 -9.38 -17.50
CA ASN A 294 -2.64 -10.55 -18.31
C ASN A 294 -3.63 -10.71 -19.48
N SER A 295 -4.94 -10.54 -19.22
CA SER A 295 -5.98 -10.61 -20.26
C SER A 295 -5.82 -9.47 -21.27
N MET A 296 -5.51 -8.26 -20.80
CA MET A 296 -5.23 -7.10 -21.67
C MET A 296 -4.04 -7.38 -22.59
N LEU A 297 -2.93 -7.86 -22.04
CA LEU A 297 -1.72 -8.17 -22.82
C LEU A 297 -1.97 -9.28 -23.82
N ASN A 298 -2.71 -10.32 -23.42
CA ASN A 298 -3.07 -11.42 -24.33
C ASN A 298 -3.89 -10.93 -25.53
N ARG A 299 -4.84 -10.02 -25.30
CA ARG A 299 -5.63 -9.39 -26.36
C ARG A 299 -4.78 -8.50 -27.28
N LEU A 300 -3.87 -7.69 -26.71
CA LEU A 300 -3.02 -6.76 -27.49
C LEU A 300 -1.90 -7.47 -28.25
N ALA A 301 -1.49 -8.65 -27.81
CA ALA A 301 -0.49 -9.49 -28.44
C ALA A 301 -1.08 -10.56 -29.38
N ASP A 302 -2.39 -10.51 -29.66
CA ASP A 302 -3.11 -11.48 -30.50
C ASP A 302 -2.84 -12.95 -30.09
N GLY A 303 -2.69 -13.20 -28.79
CA GLY A 303 -2.43 -14.52 -28.24
C GLY A 303 -0.97 -15.00 -28.29
N ASP A 304 -0.01 -14.17 -28.76
CA ASP A 304 1.40 -14.54 -28.75
C ASP A 304 1.95 -14.62 -27.32
N SER A 305 2.11 -15.83 -26.82
CA SER A 305 2.62 -16.13 -25.48
C SER A 305 4.01 -15.54 -25.18
N ASN A 306 4.88 -15.40 -26.20
CA ASN A 306 6.20 -14.83 -26.02
C ASN A 306 6.12 -13.32 -25.77
N LEU A 307 5.30 -12.61 -26.55
CA LEU A 307 5.05 -11.18 -26.33
C LEU A 307 4.38 -10.94 -24.98
N VAL A 308 3.37 -11.70 -24.61
CA VAL A 308 2.71 -11.61 -23.31
C VAL A 308 3.74 -11.81 -22.17
N SER A 309 4.61 -12.82 -22.31
CA SER A 309 5.69 -13.07 -21.34
C SER A 309 6.63 -11.87 -21.23
N GLN A 310 7.09 -11.32 -22.36
CA GLN A 310 8.00 -10.17 -22.42
C GLN A 310 7.41 -8.94 -21.72
N TYR A 311 6.16 -8.58 -22.03
CA TYR A 311 5.49 -7.42 -21.42
C TYR A 311 5.15 -7.64 -19.94
N THR A 312 4.81 -8.85 -19.54
CA THR A 312 4.63 -9.22 -18.12
C THR A 312 5.94 -9.07 -17.33
N ASN A 313 7.06 -9.50 -17.92
CA ASN A 313 8.39 -9.32 -17.33
C ASN A 313 8.74 -7.83 -17.21
N ALA A 314 8.49 -7.04 -18.26
CA ALA A 314 8.74 -5.61 -18.25
C ALA A 314 7.90 -4.90 -17.16
N PHE A 315 6.62 -5.25 -17.02
CA PHE A 315 5.77 -4.75 -15.95
C PHE A 315 6.38 -5.06 -14.57
N ALA A 316 6.74 -6.31 -14.31
CA ALA A 316 7.30 -6.71 -13.03
C ALA A 316 8.66 -6.04 -12.74
N ILE A 317 9.52 -5.83 -13.77
CA ILE A 317 10.77 -5.08 -13.63
C ILE A 317 10.50 -3.62 -13.29
N THR A 318 9.49 -2.98 -13.89
CA THR A 318 9.14 -1.60 -13.53
C THR A 318 8.63 -1.49 -12.09
N GLN A 319 7.96 -2.52 -11.55
CA GLN A 319 7.55 -2.52 -10.14
C GLN A 319 8.76 -2.47 -9.18
N LEU A 320 9.92 -3.05 -9.53
CA LEU A 320 11.15 -2.91 -8.73
C LEU A 320 11.59 -1.45 -8.56
N CYS A 321 11.27 -0.58 -9.53
CA CYS A 321 11.57 0.84 -9.44
C CYS A 321 10.70 1.59 -8.41
N GLY A 322 9.66 0.96 -7.86
CA GLY A 322 8.78 1.56 -6.85
C GLY A 322 9.54 2.11 -5.64
N ILE A 323 10.52 1.37 -5.15
CA ILE A 323 11.37 1.79 -4.03
C ILE A 323 12.17 3.07 -4.35
N LEU A 324 12.55 3.28 -5.60
CA LEU A 324 13.27 4.48 -6.05
C LEU A 324 12.33 5.68 -6.25
N CYS A 325 11.05 5.43 -6.52
CA CYS A 325 10.04 6.46 -6.74
C CYS A 325 9.48 7.03 -5.42
N ALA A 326 9.45 6.24 -4.36
CA ALA A 326 8.84 6.59 -3.08
C ALA A 326 9.43 7.87 -2.42
N PRO A 327 10.76 8.12 -2.40
CA PRO A 327 11.34 9.32 -1.80
C PRO A 327 10.94 10.63 -2.47
N TRP A 328 10.66 10.62 -3.77
CA TRP A 328 10.31 11.84 -4.53
C TRP A 328 9.05 12.51 -4.01
N ASN A 329 8.05 11.71 -3.63
CA ASN A 329 6.85 12.26 -3.02
C ASN A 329 7.13 12.94 -1.68
N GLY A 330 7.96 12.33 -0.83
CA GLY A 330 8.41 12.92 0.44
C GLY A 330 9.14 14.25 0.23
N LEU A 331 10.06 14.32 -0.75
CA LEU A 331 10.78 15.55 -1.09
C LEU A 331 9.84 16.67 -1.56
N ILE A 332 8.81 16.35 -2.35
CA ILE A 332 7.79 17.31 -2.78
C ILE A 332 7.00 17.83 -1.59
N MET A 333 6.68 16.98 -0.63
CA MET A 333 5.93 17.36 0.58
C MET A 333 6.77 18.14 1.57
N ASP A 334 8.07 17.88 1.68
CA ASP A 334 8.98 18.56 2.60
C ASP A 334 9.49 19.93 2.09
N ARG A 335 9.23 20.28 0.82
CA ARG A 335 9.80 21.48 0.16
C ARG A 335 9.47 22.82 0.84
N HIS A 336 8.39 22.91 1.62
CA HIS A 336 7.94 24.16 2.26
C HIS A 336 8.28 24.22 3.76
N LYS A 337 8.79 23.15 4.35
CA LYS A 337 9.15 23.12 5.80
C LYS A 337 10.18 24.19 6.21
N LYS A 338 10.99 24.67 5.25
CA LYS A 338 12.02 25.71 5.48
C LYS A 338 11.51 27.14 5.31
N LYS A 339 10.23 27.35 4.95
CA LYS A 339 9.68 28.71 4.75
C LYS A 339 9.05 29.21 6.06
N PRO A 340 9.13 30.53 6.36
CA PRO A 340 8.50 31.12 7.54
C PRO A 340 6.98 31.27 7.32
N LEU A 341 6.28 30.16 7.24
CA LEU A 341 4.83 30.05 7.19
C LEU A 341 4.35 29.53 8.55
N ALA A 342 3.10 29.80 8.90
CA ALA A 342 2.53 29.27 10.13
C ALA A 342 2.57 27.72 10.14
N PRO A 343 2.77 27.09 11.32
CA PRO A 343 2.72 25.65 11.45
C PRO A 343 1.44 25.07 10.82
N GLY A 344 1.56 24.02 10.02
CA GLY A 344 0.45 23.37 9.31
C GLY A 344 0.07 23.98 7.96
N GLU A 345 0.23 25.31 7.72
CA GLU A 345 -0.08 25.92 6.42
C GLU A 345 0.95 25.55 5.35
N ALA A 346 2.23 25.54 5.72
CA ALA A 346 3.30 25.15 4.83
C ALA A 346 3.10 23.69 4.36
N ASP A 347 2.71 22.82 5.28
CA ASP A 347 2.51 21.41 5.04
C ASP A 347 1.27 21.16 4.17
N LEU A 348 0.15 21.82 4.48
CA LEU A 348 -1.07 21.71 3.67
C LEU A 348 -0.86 22.28 2.25
N ARG A 349 -0.10 23.37 2.12
CA ARG A 349 0.27 23.95 0.83
C ARG A 349 1.22 23.08 0.02
N SER A 350 2.04 22.24 0.69
CA SER A 350 2.88 21.26 0.01
C SER A 350 2.08 20.06 -0.45
N SER A 351 1.08 19.63 0.33
CA SER A 351 0.28 18.45 0.05
C SER A 351 -0.55 18.59 -1.23
N TYR A 352 -1.10 19.80 -1.54
CA TYR A 352 -1.91 19.94 -2.74
C TYR A 352 -1.16 19.61 -4.03
N LEU A 353 0.13 19.93 -4.12
CA LEU A 353 0.91 19.61 -5.33
C LEU A 353 1.15 18.09 -5.45
N SER A 354 1.44 17.42 -4.34
CA SER A 354 1.56 15.95 -4.33
C SER A 354 0.26 15.30 -4.79
N LEU A 355 -0.89 15.73 -4.22
CA LEU A 355 -2.21 15.22 -4.60
C LEU A 355 -2.56 15.51 -6.07
N LEU A 356 -2.22 16.70 -6.56
CA LEU A 356 -2.44 17.10 -7.96
C LEU A 356 -1.59 16.28 -8.92
N LEU A 357 -0.29 16.12 -8.63
CA LEU A 357 0.61 15.31 -9.45
C LEU A 357 0.17 13.84 -9.49
N THR A 358 -0.28 13.31 -8.35
CA THR A 358 -0.81 11.94 -8.29
C THR A 358 -2.06 11.80 -9.16
N ALA A 359 -2.99 12.77 -9.12
CA ALA A 359 -4.18 12.78 -9.97
C ALA A 359 -3.82 12.87 -11.47
N LEU A 360 -2.85 13.72 -11.81
CA LEU A 360 -2.38 13.87 -13.20
C LEU A 360 -1.72 12.60 -13.71
N GLN A 361 -0.85 11.98 -12.91
CA GLN A 361 -0.23 10.70 -13.26
C GLN A 361 -1.28 9.61 -13.48
N CYS A 362 -2.32 9.54 -12.61
CA CYS A 362 -3.40 8.59 -12.75
C CYS A 362 -4.22 8.81 -14.03
N LEU A 363 -4.49 10.07 -14.37
CA LEU A 363 -5.18 10.42 -15.62
C LEU A 363 -4.36 10.01 -16.84
N LEU A 364 -3.07 10.35 -16.89
CA LEU A 364 -2.17 9.95 -17.98
C LEU A 364 -2.07 8.43 -18.10
N PHE A 365 -1.92 7.73 -16.98
CA PHE A 365 -1.96 6.28 -16.89
C PHE A 365 -3.26 5.70 -17.47
N SER A 366 -4.41 6.27 -17.11
CA SER A 366 -5.72 5.83 -17.60
C SER A 366 -5.88 6.04 -19.11
N VAL A 367 -5.41 7.19 -19.64
CA VAL A 367 -5.43 7.47 -21.07
C VAL A 367 -4.50 6.51 -21.84
N CYS A 368 -3.28 6.30 -21.35
CA CYS A 368 -2.33 5.39 -22.01
C CYS A 368 -2.85 3.94 -22.06
N THR A 369 -3.55 3.50 -21.01
CA THR A 369 -4.13 2.15 -20.96
C THR A 369 -5.27 1.98 -21.97
N SER A 370 -6.04 3.04 -22.26
CA SER A 370 -7.17 2.98 -23.20
C SER A 370 -6.75 2.91 -24.68
N ILE A 371 -5.45 3.18 -24.96
CA ILE A 371 -4.92 3.13 -26.32
C ILE A 371 -4.45 1.70 -26.61
N ALA A 372 -5.08 1.04 -27.57
CA ALA A 372 -4.76 -0.32 -28.00
C ALA A 372 -3.47 -0.38 -28.83
N PHE A 373 -2.34 0.04 -28.22
CA PHE A 373 -1.02 0.04 -28.85
C PHE A 373 -0.02 -0.59 -27.90
N LEU A 374 0.41 -1.80 -28.21
CA LEU A 374 1.23 -2.62 -27.32
C LEU A 374 2.55 -1.95 -26.87
N PRO A 375 3.36 -1.29 -27.74
CA PRO A 375 4.58 -0.61 -27.30
C PRO A 375 4.36 0.52 -26.29
N LEU A 376 3.18 1.18 -26.29
CA LEU A 376 2.83 2.23 -25.33
C LEU A 376 2.72 1.69 -23.90
N GLN A 377 2.47 0.39 -23.74
CA GLN A 377 2.29 -0.22 -22.43
C GLN A 377 3.57 -0.15 -21.57
N TYR A 378 4.77 -0.07 -22.16
CA TYR A 378 5.99 0.20 -21.39
C TYR A 378 5.90 1.53 -20.63
N PHE A 379 5.41 2.58 -21.30
CA PHE A 379 5.22 3.89 -20.66
C PHE A 379 4.08 3.85 -19.63
N THR A 380 3.02 3.11 -19.93
CA THR A 380 1.91 2.87 -18.99
C THR A 380 2.42 2.22 -17.69
N PHE A 381 3.33 1.26 -17.77
CA PHE A 381 3.92 0.60 -16.58
C PHE A 381 4.73 1.56 -15.72
N VAL A 382 5.52 2.43 -16.36
CA VAL A 382 6.27 3.48 -15.65
C VAL A 382 5.32 4.44 -14.94
N LEU A 383 4.28 4.92 -15.62
CA LEU A 383 3.27 5.80 -15.02
C LEU A 383 2.54 5.13 -13.86
N GLN A 384 2.23 3.84 -13.99
CA GLN A 384 1.54 3.07 -12.96
C GLN A 384 2.36 2.98 -11.66
N VAL A 385 3.66 2.65 -11.75
CA VAL A 385 4.52 2.52 -10.57
C VAL A 385 4.77 3.87 -9.89
N LEU A 386 4.99 4.93 -10.69
CA LEU A 386 5.11 6.30 -10.19
C LEU A 386 3.84 6.72 -9.43
N ASN A 387 2.69 6.55 -10.08
CA ASN A 387 1.40 6.92 -9.49
C ASN A 387 1.11 6.15 -8.21
N ARG A 388 1.39 4.85 -8.17
CA ARG A 388 1.18 4.01 -6.99
C ARG A 388 2.03 4.45 -5.81
N SER A 389 3.31 4.75 -6.03
CA SER A 389 4.22 5.25 -5.00
C SER A 389 3.77 6.61 -4.43
N PHE A 390 3.24 7.49 -5.29
CA PHE A 390 2.69 8.77 -4.88
C PHE A 390 1.35 8.63 -4.15
N LEU A 391 0.51 7.69 -4.57
CA LEU A 391 -0.82 7.47 -4.01
C LEU A 391 -0.76 7.12 -2.52
N TYR A 392 -0.02 6.08 -2.16
CA TYR A 392 0.04 5.61 -0.76
C TYR A 392 0.85 6.54 0.14
N GLY A 393 1.95 7.09 -0.36
CA GLY A 393 2.70 8.13 0.36
C GLY A 393 1.89 9.41 0.58
N GLY A 394 1.17 9.86 -0.46
CA GLY A 394 0.28 11.03 -0.40
C GLY A 394 -0.91 10.84 0.55
N ASN A 395 -1.51 9.64 0.57
CA ASN A 395 -2.59 9.29 1.49
C ASN A 395 -2.18 9.45 2.95
N ALA A 396 -1.10 8.76 3.36
CA ALA A 396 -0.62 8.79 4.73
C ALA A 396 -0.21 10.22 5.17
N ALA A 397 0.52 10.92 4.31
CA ALA A 397 1.01 12.25 4.60
C ALA A 397 -0.12 13.28 4.68
N PHE A 398 -1.09 13.27 3.76
CA PHE A 398 -2.24 14.18 3.81
C PHE A 398 -3.04 14.00 5.10
N LEU A 399 -3.36 12.76 5.49
CA LEU A 399 -4.11 12.50 6.72
C LEU A 399 -3.35 12.96 7.96
N SER A 400 -2.03 12.80 8.00
CA SER A 400 -1.20 13.25 9.12
C SER A 400 -1.10 14.78 9.24
N ILE A 401 -1.29 15.49 8.14
CA ILE A 401 -1.23 16.96 8.06
C ILE A 401 -2.60 17.59 8.33
N ALA A 402 -3.65 17.02 7.75
CA ALA A 402 -4.98 17.63 7.75
C ALA A 402 -5.79 17.33 9.02
N PHE A 403 -5.42 16.33 9.82
CA PHE A 403 -6.19 15.87 10.97
C PHE A 403 -5.35 15.71 12.23
N PRO A 404 -5.98 15.77 13.43
CA PRO A 404 -5.29 15.56 14.70
C PRO A 404 -4.56 14.20 14.77
N ALA A 405 -3.37 14.20 15.30
CA ALA A 405 -2.52 13.00 15.39
C ALA A 405 -3.20 11.83 16.15
N CYS A 406 -4.01 12.14 17.18
CA CYS A 406 -4.75 11.13 17.96
C CYS A 406 -5.83 10.38 17.14
N HIS A 407 -6.28 10.93 16.02
CA HIS A 407 -7.25 10.28 15.13
C HIS A 407 -6.62 9.68 13.89
N PHE A 408 -5.31 9.85 13.67
CA PHE A 408 -4.63 9.45 12.44
C PHE A 408 -4.84 7.97 12.09
N GLY A 409 -4.58 7.05 13.03
CA GLY A 409 -4.71 5.61 12.79
C GLY A 409 -6.14 5.19 12.44
N LYS A 410 -7.13 5.74 13.17
CA LYS A 410 -8.56 5.47 12.92
C LYS A 410 -9.01 6.01 11.57
N LEU A 411 -8.60 7.22 11.20
CA LEU A 411 -8.95 7.83 9.91
C LEU A 411 -8.26 7.12 8.74
N TYR A 412 -6.98 6.80 8.89
CA TYR A 412 -6.24 6.04 7.89
C TYR A 412 -6.87 4.66 7.64
N GLY A 413 -7.15 3.91 8.70
CA GLY A 413 -7.80 2.61 8.60
C GLY A 413 -9.20 2.71 7.97
N LEU A 414 -10.00 3.74 8.32
CA LEU A 414 -11.32 3.95 7.75
C LEU A 414 -11.25 4.27 6.25
N VAL A 415 -10.34 5.15 5.83
CA VAL A 415 -10.13 5.47 4.40
C VAL A 415 -9.74 4.21 3.62
N MET A 416 -8.82 3.42 4.14
CA MET A 416 -8.38 2.18 3.50
C MET A 416 -9.50 1.14 3.41
N ALA A 417 -10.29 0.97 4.46
CA ALA A 417 -11.39 0.01 4.50
C ALA A 417 -12.53 0.39 3.52
N VAL A 418 -12.93 1.67 3.49
CA VAL A 418 -13.99 2.12 2.58
C VAL A 418 -13.53 2.10 1.14
N SER A 419 -12.29 2.52 0.85
CA SER A 419 -11.73 2.45 -0.51
C SER A 419 -11.59 1.01 -0.99
N ALA A 420 -11.32 0.05 -0.08
CA ALA A 420 -11.33 -1.37 -0.39
C ALA A 420 -12.73 -1.84 -0.85
N GLY A 421 -13.78 -1.41 -0.16
CA GLY A 421 -15.16 -1.69 -0.56
C GLY A 421 -15.47 -1.19 -1.97
N VAL A 422 -15.06 0.04 -2.31
CA VAL A 422 -15.21 0.58 -3.66
C VAL A 422 -14.39 -0.22 -4.69
N SER A 423 -13.20 -0.68 -4.31
CA SER A 423 -12.33 -1.45 -5.21
C SER A 423 -12.88 -2.82 -5.60
N VAL A 424 -13.87 -3.36 -4.87
CA VAL A 424 -14.58 -4.59 -5.26
C VAL A 424 -15.29 -4.42 -6.61
N LEU A 425 -15.64 -3.19 -6.99
CA LEU A 425 -16.23 -2.89 -8.30
C LEU A 425 -15.32 -3.28 -9.48
N GLN A 426 -14.03 -3.53 -9.25
CA GLN A 426 -13.13 -4.07 -10.28
C GLN A 426 -13.66 -5.40 -10.85
N TYR A 427 -14.29 -6.24 -10.03
CA TYR A 427 -14.77 -7.55 -10.47
C TYR A 427 -15.89 -7.49 -11.52
N PRO A 428 -17.02 -6.81 -11.30
CA PRO A 428 -18.03 -6.66 -12.35
C PRO A 428 -17.52 -5.90 -13.58
N LEU A 429 -16.53 -4.99 -13.43
CA LEU A 429 -15.93 -4.31 -14.56
C LEU A 429 -15.15 -5.26 -15.49
N VAL A 430 -14.62 -6.39 -14.97
CA VAL A 430 -13.93 -7.41 -15.79
C VAL A 430 -14.88 -8.03 -16.82
N SER A 431 -16.09 -8.36 -16.43
CA SER A 431 -17.10 -8.91 -17.38
C SER A 431 -17.49 -7.86 -18.43
N VAL A 432 -17.70 -6.60 -18.00
CA VAL A 432 -18.09 -5.51 -18.90
C VAL A 432 -16.96 -5.13 -19.86
N VAL A 433 -15.70 -5.11 -19.44
CA VAL A 433 -14.57 -4.74 -20.30
C VAL A 433 -14.32 -5.73 -21.41
N ARG A 434 -14.77 -6.97 -21.27
CA ARG A 434 -14.68 -7.97 -22.31
C ARG A 434 -15.54 -7.62 -23.52
N GLU A 435 -16.78 -7.19 -23.27
CA GLU A 435 -17.73 -6.85 -24.34
C GLU A 435 -17.57 -5.39 -24.80
N TYR A 436 -17.28 -4.49 -23.85
CA TYR A 436 -17.27 -3.04 -24.08
C TYR A 436 -15.99 -2.36 -23.55
N PRO A 437 -14.78 -2.74 -24.02
CA PRO A 437 -13.51 -2.23 -23.46
C PRO A 437 -13.42 -0.71 -23.56
N PHE A 438 -13.79 -0.13 -24.68
CA PHE A 438 -13.74 1.32 -24.91
C PHE A 438 -14.61 2.11 -23.93
N TYR A 439 -15.84 1.65 -23.64
CA TYR A 439 -16.74 2.34 -22.72
C TYR A 439 -16.26 2.26 -21.27
N VAL A 440 -15.69 1.13 -20.87
CA VAL A 440 -15.10 0.97 -19.53
C VAL A 440 -13.90 1.90 -19.36
N ASP A 441 -13.01 1.97 -20.33
CA ASP A 441 -11.84 2.83 -20.30
C ASP A 441 -12.23 4.31 -20.25
N ILE A 442 -13.20 4.76 -21.05
CA ILE A 442 -13.75 6.12 -20.98
C ILE A 442 -14.37 6.39 -19.61
N GLY A 443 -15.17 5.48 -19.09
CA GLY A 443 -15.77 5.59 -17.76
C GLY A 443 -14.70 5.77 -16.66
N LEU A 444 -13.62 5.00 -16.70
CA LEU A 444 -12.50 5.11 -15.78
C LEU A 444 -11.73 6.44 -15.94
N ILE A 445 -11.58 6.96 -17.17
CA ILE A 445 -11.00 8.28 -17.41
C ILE A 445 -11.88 9.36 -16.78
N PHE A 446 -13.20 9.33 -16.96
CA PHE A 446 -14.10 10.28 -16.30
C PHE A 446 -14.04 10.19 -14.79
N LEU A 447 -13.95 8.98 -14.21
CA LEU A 447 -13.75 8.81 -12.76
C LEU A 447 -12.43 9.43 -12.30
N THR A 448 -11.33 9.28 -13.06
CA THR A 448 -10.05 9.91 -12.69
C THR A 448 -10.08 11.43 -12.78
N LEU A 449 -10.91 12.03 -13.63
CA LEU A 449 -11.15 13.48 -13.65
C LEU A 449 -11.84 13.96 -12.36
N LEU A 450 -12.75 13.17 -11.78
CA LEU A 450 -13.36 13.51 -10.49
C LEU A 450 -12.35 13.56 -9.35
N ALA A 451 -11.26 12.81 -9.43
CA ALA A 451 -10.19 12.84 -8.42
C ALA A 451 -9.52 14.22 -8.30
N PHE A 452 -9.58 15.08 -9.33
CA PHE A 452 -9.05 16.45 -9.28
C PHE A 452 -9.82 17.38 -8.34
N ILE A 453 -11.04 17.02 -7.92
CA ILE A 453 -11.83 17.79 -6.97
C ILE A 453 -11.08 17.97 -5.65
N HIS A 454 -10.40 16.91 -5.17
CA HIS A 454 -9.68 16.94 -3.90
C HIS A 454 -8.51 17.93 -3.88
N PRO A 455 -7.49 17.83 -4.76
CA PRO A 455 -6.40 18.80 -4.79
C PRO A 455 -6.88 20.23 -5.05
N THR A 456 -7.93 20.41 -5.87
CA THR A 456 -8.53 21.74 -6.13
C THR A 456 -9.16 22.31 -4.87
N ASN A 457 -9.89 21.51 -4.09
CA ASN A 457 -10.47 21.93 -2.81
C ASN A 457 -9.38 22.37 -1.82
N VAL A 458 -8.30 21.60 -1.70
CA VAL A 458 -7.15 21.95 -0.84
C VAL A 458 -6.50 23.26 -1.30
N PHE A 459 -6.31 23.44 -2.61
CA PHE A 459 -5.75 24.68 -3.18
C PHE A 459 -6.62 25.92 -2.89
N ILE A 460 -7.94 25.81 -3.11
CA ILE A 460 -8.89 26.90 -2.84
C ILE A 460 -8.87 27.27 -1.36
N HIS A 461 -8.83 26.27 -0.47
CA HIS A 461 -8.76 26.48 0.97
C HIS A 461 -7.48 27.24 1.36
N CYS A 462 -6.31 26.78 0.91
CA CYS A 462 -5.04 27.45 1.17
C CYS A 462 -5.03 28.90 0.63
N ARG A 463 -5.62 29.12 -0.55
CA ARG A 463 -5.69 30.45 -1.15
C ARG A 463 -6.63 31.39 -0.37
N LYS A 464 -7.75 30.87 0.12
CA LYS A 464 -8.68 31.62 0.97
C LYS A 464 -8.02 32.04 2.29
N GLN A 465 -7.34 31.12 2.97
CA GLN A 465 -6.61 31.43 4.21
C GLN A 465 -5.50 32.47 3.98
N ALA A 466 -4.75 32.35 2.88
CA ALA A 466 -3.71 33.31 2.53
C ALA A 466 -4.27 34.72 2.25
N ARG A 467 -5.51 34.84 1.72
CA ARG A 467 -6.20 36.13 1.52
C ARG A 467 -6.65 36.74 2.86
N LEU A 468 -7.33 35.95 3.70
CA LEU A 468 -7.80 36.40 5.03
C LEU A 468 -6.66 36.95 5.90
N ARG A 469 -5.48 36.32 5.84
CA ARG A 469 -4.29 36.83 6.55
C ARG A 469 -3.74 38.14 6.00
N LYS A 470 -3.91 38.41 4.71
CA LYS A 470 -3.51 39.69 4.13
C LYS A 470 -4.46 40.80 4.55
N GLU A 471 -5.75 40.49 4.74
CA GLU A 471 -6.81 41.42 5.14
C GLU A 471 -6.79 41.71 6.64
N HIS A 472 -6.34 40.77 7.49
CA HIS A 472 -6.30 40.91 8.96
C HIS A 472 -4.90 40.59 9.52
N PRO A 473 -3.92 41.49 9.39
CA PRO A 473 -2.56 41.26 9.89
C PRO A 473 -2.46 41.11 11.43
N GLU A 474 -3.44 41.59 12.20
CA GLU A 474 -3.48 41.50 13.66
C GLU A 474 -3.78 40.09 14.20
N THR A 475 -4.35 39.21 13.38
CA THR A 475 -4.62 37.81 13.74
C THR A 475 -3.33 36.94 13.73
N ARG A 476 -2.17 37.51 13.42
CA ARG A 476 -0.87 36.85 13.32
C ARG A 476 -0.31 36.39 14.69
N ALA A 477 -0.85 36.95 15.78
CA ALA A 477 -0.37 36.67 17.15
C ALA A 477 -1.22 35.62 17.90
N ARG A 478 -2.32 35.11 17.31
CA ARG A 478 -3.28 34.23 17.99
C ARG A 478 -3.43 32.82 17.38
N LEU A 479 -2.63 32.46 16.40
CA LEU A 479 -2.54 31.13 15.81
C LEU A 479 -1.06 30.66 15.81
#